data_4c8679744f709e161b45ea351e8b16f0
#
_entry.id   4c8679744f709e161b45ea351e8b16f0
#
_cell.length_a   1.000
_cell.length_b   1.000
_cell.length_c   1.000
_cell.angle_alpha   90.00
_cell.angle_beta   90.00
_cell.angle_gamma   90.00
#
_symmetry.space_group_name_H-M   'P 1'
#
loop_
_entity.id
_entity.type
_entity.pdbx_description
1 polymer ?
#
loop_
_entity_poly.entity_id
_entity_poly.type
_entity_poly.pdbx_seq_one_letter_code
_entity_poly.pdbx_strand_id
1 'polypeptide(L)'
;HIPSGGFRLQSGDRISFVASYGGAQQFFRQMKLAAGRVRSVMLIGGGRIAYYLARQLIEAGLDVKILESDQARCEELSIALPKAEILCGDGTNEAFLRKCGIETTDAVAALTGIDEENVLIGMYIRKTWPKIKVITKVNRTSFQSIIDSMDLGSVFNPRNSASNLICRYVRAMQNSESSSQIETLYKLVGGKAEALEFRVSEGSKLCGVPLQELRLRENLLIGCIGRGGKIIIPSGQDTIEPGDSVIVVTCSAGLGKLEDILARGPGHE
;
A
#
# COMPACT_ATOMS: atom_id res chain seq x y z
N HIS A 1 -7.36 13.30 9.23
CA HIS A 1 -7.87 14.58 8.71
C HIS A 1 -7.56 14.67 7.23
N ILE A 2 -8.54 15.03 6.42
CA ILE A 2 -8.36 15.33 5.00
C ILE A 2 -8.05 16.82 4.91
N PRO A 3 -6.87 17.23 4.35
CA PRO A 3 -6.46 18.60 4.35
C PRO A 3 -7.29 19.46 3.36
N SER A 4 -7.67 20.64 3.78
CA SER A 4 -8.22 21.71 2.91
C SER A 4 -7.09 22.62 2.42
N GLY A 5 -7.39 23.55 1.49
CA GLY A 5 -6.38 24.47 0.95
C GLY A 5 -5.69 25.39 1.98
N GLY A 6 -6.30 25.60 3.15
CA GLY A 6 -5.72 26.36 4.26
C GLY A 6 -4.90 25.53 5.25
N PHE A 7 -4.83 24.21 5.09
CA PHE A 7 -4.11 23.32 6.00
C PHE A 7 -2.59 23.51 5.87
N ARG A 8 -1.91 23.63 7.00
CA ARG A 8 -0.43 23.73 7.05
C ARG A 8 0.18 22.47 7.64
N LEU A 9 1.07 21.86 6.89
CA LEU A 9 1.88 20.73 7.36
C LEU A 9 2.86 21.18 8.43
N GLN A 10 3.03 20.34 9.44
CA GLN A 10 3.98 20.55 10.54
C GLN A 10 5.03 19.45 10.56
N SER A 11 6.17 19.73 11.18
CA SER A 11 7.20 18.73 11.40
C SER A 11 6.67 17.60 12.28
N GLY A 12 6.85 16.35 11.83
CA GLY A 12 6.31 15.17 12.51
C GLY A 12 4.96 14.67 11.97
N ASP A 13 4.31 15.42 11.08
CA ASP A 13 3.09 14.96 10.43
C ASP A 13 3.36 13.74 9.55
N ARG A 14 2.44 12.76 9.61
CA ARG A 14 2.43 11.61 8.70
C ARG A 14 1.45 11.88 7.57
N ILE A 15 1.99 11.95 6.35
CA ILE A 15 1.21 12.22 5.15
C ILE A 15 0.92 10.90 4.42
N SER A 16 -0.33 10.67 4.07
CA SER A 16 -0.76 9.60 3.15
C SER A 16 -1.30 10.24 1.89
N PHE A 17 -0.88 9.76 0.73
CA PHE A 17 -1.37 10.26 -0.55
C PHE A 17 -1.64 9.11 -1.52
N VAL A 18 -2.53 9.34 -2.47
CA VAL A 18 -2.86 8.42 -3.55
C VAL A 18 -2.31 8.99 -4.84
N ALA A 19 -1.55 8.19 -5.57
CA ALA A 19 -0.97 8.58 -6.86
C ALA A 19 -0.73 7.35 -7.72
N SER A 20 -0.62 7.54 -9.04
CA SER A 20 -0.04 6.52 -9.92
C SER A 20 1.43 6.29 -9.56
N TYR A 21 1.97 5.12 -9.93
CA TYR A 21 3.38 4.81 -9.68
C TYR A 21 4.35 5.88 -10.23
N GLY A 22 4.11 6.36 -11.46
CA GLY A 22 4.90 7.44 -12.07
C GLY A 22 4.77 8.76 -11.33
N GLY A 23 3.55 9.13 -10.92
CA GLY A 23 3.28 10.34 -10.14
C GLY A 23 3.95 10.32 -8.77
N ALA A 24 3.90 9.17 -8.08
CA ALA A 24 4.60 8.99 -6.81
C ALA A 24 6.12 9.14 -6.96
N GLN A 25 6.71 8.54 -8.00
CA GLN A 25 8.14 8.69 -8.29
C GLN A 25 8.53 10.14 -8.57
N GLN A 26 7.71 10.86 -9.36
CA GLN A 26 7.96 12.27 -9.67
C GLN A 26 7.88 13.12 -8.40
N PHE A 27 6.88 12.89 -7.56
CA PHE A 27 6.74 13.56 -6.27
C PHE A 27 7.97 13.35 -5.38
N PHE A 28 8.43 12.10 -5.20
CA PHE A 28 9.61 11.81 -4.39
C PHE A 28 10.90 12.44 -4.95
N ARG A 29 11.04 12.51 -6.28
CA ARG A 29 12.16 13.21 -6.92
C ARG A 29 12.14 14.71 -6.64
N GLN A 30 10.99 15.36 -6.78
CA GLN A 30 10.83 16.80 -6.52
C GLN A 30 11.10 17.14 -5.05
N MET A 31 10.64 16.31 -4.14
CA MET A 31 10.89 16.46 -2.70
C MET A 31 12.32 16.05 -2.28
N LYS A 32 13.17 15.63 -3.23
CA LYS A 32 14.51 15.08 -2.95
C LYS A 32 14.50 13.91 -1.95
N LEU A 33 13.35 13.22 -1.85
CA LEU A 33 13.12 12.04 -1.02
C LEU A 33 13.30 10.74 -1.82
N ALA A 34 13.87 10.82 -3.03
CA ALA A 34 14.13 9.64 -3.84
C ALA A 34 15.04 8.69 -3.07
N ALA A 35 14.47 7.68 -2.48
CA ALA A 35 15.23 6.59 -1.88
C ALA A 35 16.08 5.95 -2.96
N GLY A 36 17.33 5.63 -2.67
CA GLY A 36 18.23 4.93 -3.57
C GLY A 36 17.53 3.71 -4.21
N ARG A 37 17.90 3.40 -5.45
CA ARG A 37 17.36 2.24 -6.15
C ARG A 37 17.73 0.98 -5.37
N VAL A 38 16.75 0.17 -4.99
CA VAL A 38 16.99 -1.15 -4.42
C VAL A 38 17.55 -2.04 -5.52
N ARG A 39 18.67 -2.70 -5.25
CA ARG A 39 19.33 -3.67 -6.13
C ARG A 39 19.45 -5.02 -5.48
N SER A 40 19.62 -5.04 -4.16
CA SER A 40 19.80 -6.25 -3.36
C SER A 40 18.73 -6.36 -2.28
N VAL A 41 18.19 -7.57 -2.12
CA VAL A 41 17.14 -7.86 -1.15
C VAL A 41 17.48 -9.12 -0.38
N MET A 42 17.37 -9.05 0.95
CA MET A 42 17.51 -10.20 1.84
C MET A 42 16.14 -10.58 2.39
N LEU A 43 15.73 -11.83 2.20
CA LEU A 43 14.50 -12.39 2.72
C LEU A 43 14.83 -13.30 3.90
N ILE A 44 14.29 -13.01 5.07
CA ILE A 44 14.49 -13.79 6.28
C ILE A 44 13.28 -14.69 6.48
N GLY A 45 13.48 -16.01 6.32
CA GLY A 45 12.46 -17.04 6.25
C GLY A 45 12.14 -17.45 4.81
N GLY A 46 12.34 -18.73 4.46
CA GLY A 46 12.19 -19.34 3.14
C GLY A 46 10.80 -19.92 2.87
N GLY A 47 9.75 -19.42 3.52
CA GLY A 47 8.38 -19.89 3.35
C GLY A 47 7.79 -19.57 1.96
N ARG A 48 6.50 -19.92 1.76
CA ARG A 48 5.81 -19.71 0.46
C ARG A 48 5.83 -18.26 -0.02
N ILE A 49 5.66 -17.28 0.88
CA ILE A 49 5.70 -15.85 0.50
C ILE A 49 7.09 -15.49 -0.01
N ALA A 50 8.14 -15.92 0.69
CA ALA A 50 9.52 -15.67 0.28
C ALA A 50 9.82 -16.25 -1.10
N TYR A 51 9.37 -17.49 -1.37
CA TYR A 51 9.52 -18.13 -2.66
C TYR A 51 8.93 -17.32 -3.82
N TYR A 52 7.64 -16.94 -3.72
CA TYR A 52 6.98 -16.19 -4.79
C TYR A 52 7.54 -14.77 -4.93
N LEU A 53 7.88 -14.13 -3.81
CA LEU A 53 8.51 -12.82 -3.82
C LEU A 53 9.89 -12.87 -4.49
N ALA A 54 10.72 -13.84 -4.13
CA ALA A 54 12.05 -14.02 -4.72
C ALA A 54 11.98 -14.19 -6.23
N ARG A 55 11.06 -14.99 -6.75
CA ARG A 55 10.85 -15.14 -8.19
C ARG A 55 10.61 -13.79 -8.88
N GLN A 56 9.67 -13.01 -8.36
CA GLN A 56 9.31 -11.71 -8.93
C GLN A 56 10.48 -10.71 -8.85
N LEU A 57 11.22 -10.71 -7.73
CA LEU A 57 12.39 -9.83 -7.57
C LEU A 57 13.52 -10.21 -8.53
N ILE A 58 13.78 -11.50 -8.72
CA ILE A 58 14.77 -12.01 -9.68
C ILE A 58 14.37 -11.65 -11.12
N GLU A 59 13.10 -11.83 -11.47
CA GLU A 59 12.55 -11.45 -12.78
C GLU A 59 12.68 -9.93 -13.02
N ALA A 60 12.58 -9.12 -11.95
CA ALA A 60 12.81 -7.69 -12.00
C ALA A 60 14.30 -7.28 -12.00
N GLY A 61 15.23 -8.25 -11.97
CA GLY A 61 16.67 -8.02 -12.05
C GLY A 61 17.32 -7.59 -10.73
N LEU A 62 16.74 -7.99 -9.58
CA LEU A 62 17.34 -7.74 -8.27
C LEU A 62 18.14 -8.95 -7.80
N ASP A 63 19.19 -8.71 -7.03
CA ASP A 63 19.95 -9.73 -6.32
C ASP A 63 19.18 -10.15 -5.08
N VAL A 64 18.90 -11.43 -4.94
CA VAL A 64 18.07 -11.98 -3.85
C VAL A 64 18.85 -12.98 -3.03
N LYS A 65 18.86 -12.75 -1.70
CA LYS A 65 19.33 -13.69 -0.69
C LYS A 65 18.16 -14.20 0.13
N ILE A 66 18.13 -15.48 0.45
CA ILE A 66 17.12 -16.07 1.34
C ILE A 66 17.84 -16.74 2.50
N LEU A 67 17.52 -16.33 3.72
CA LEU A 67 17.98 -16.97 4.94
C LEU A 67 16.87 -17.89 5.45
N GLU A 68 17.19 -19.18 5.62
CA GLU A 68 16.25 -20.19 6.09
C GLU A 68 16.95 -21.13 7.07
N SER A 69 16.27 -21.48 8.15
CA SER A 69 16.84 -22.32 9.20
C SER A 69 16.70 -23.81 8.92
N ASP A 70 15.70 -24.20 8.16
CA ASP A 70 15.45 -25.62 7.80
C ASP A 70 16.31 -26.05 6.61
N GLN A 71 17.19 -27.03 6.84
CA GLN A 71 18.13 -27.53 5.84
C GLN A 71 17.42 -28.12 4.62
N ALA A 72 16.37 -28.91 4.82
CA ALA A 72 15.62 -29.51 3.71
C ALA A 72 14.97 -28.43 2.85
N ARG A 73 14.45 -27.39 3.49
CA ARG A 73 13.86 -26.25 2.80
C ARG A 73 14.90 -25.42 2.04
N CYS A 74 16.11 -25.28 2.57
CA CYS A 74 17.23 -24.64 1.86
C CYS A 74 17.57 -25.40 0.57
N GLU A 75 17.60 -26.72 0.61
CA GLU A 75 17.87 -27.57 -0.56
C GLU A 75 16.78 -27.43 -1.63
N GLU A 76 15.50 -27.49 -1.21
CA GLU A 76 14.36 -27.25 -2.12
C GLU A 76 14.44 -25.87 -2.80
N LEU A 77 14.72 -24.82 -2.02
CA LEU A 77 14.82 -23.46 -2.53
C LEU A 77 16.00 -23.28 -3.49
N SER A 78 17.13 -23.93 -3.22
CA SER A 78 18.31 -23.86 -4.09
C SER A 78 18.04 -24.47 -5.46
N ILE A 79 17.25 -25.54 -5.52
CA ILE A 79 16.83 -26.16 -6.79
C ILE A 79 15.79 -25.26 -7.50
N ALA A 80 14.81 -24.75 -6.76
CA ALA A 80 13.69 -24.00 -7.33
C ALA A 80 14.05 -22.56 -7.74
N LEU A 81 15.07 -21.97 -7.12
CA LEU A 81 15.51 -20.58 -7.31
C LEU A 81 17.03 -20.51 -7.59
N PRO A 82 17.53 -21.04 -8.71
CA PRO A 82 18.96 -21.15 -8.97
C PRO A 82 19.68 -19.79 -9.10
N LYS A 83 18.96 -18.70 -9.21
CA LYS A 83 19.51 -17.33 -9.23
C LYS A 83 19.47 -16.61 -7.87
N ALA A 84 18.86 -17.23 -6.84
CA ALA A 84 18.90 -16.71 -5.49
C ALA A 84 20.07 -17.32 -4.71
N GLU A 85 20.66 -16.53 -3.82
CA GLU A 85 21.64 -17.04 -2.85
C GLU A 85 20.87 -17.57 -1.64
N ILE A 86 20.91 -18.89 -1.41
CA ILE A 86 20.26 -19.55 -0.28
C ILE A 86 21.27 -19.77 0.82
N LEU A 87 21.01 -19.24 1.99
CA LEU A 87 21.89 -19.26 3.16
C LEU A 87 21.17 -20.00 4.30
N CYS A 88 21.66 -21.19 4.65
CA CYS A 88 21.09 -22.01 5.70
C CYS A 88 21.59 -21.54 7.08
N GLY A 89 20.65 -21.12 7.92
CA GLY A 89 20.94 -20.69 9.28
C GLY A 89 19.85 -19.83 9.90
N ASP A 90 20.06 -19.49 11.16
CA ASP A 90 19.11 -18.72 11.95
C ASP A 90 19.19 -17.22 11.64
N GLY A 91 18.18 -16.70 10.95
CA GLY A 91 18.04 -15.28 10.60
C GLY A 91 17.75 -14.36 11.78
N THR A 92 17.54 -14.87 12.99
CA THR A 92 17.42 -14.06 14.22
C THR A 92 18.80 -13.80 14.86
N ASN A 93 19.83 -14.50 14.39
CA ASN A 93 21.19 -14.38 14.92
C ASN A 93 21.95 -13.24 14.24
N GLU A 94 22.36 -12.23 15.02
CA GLU A 94 23.10 -11.07 14.52
C GLU A 94 24.39 -11.44 13.78
N ALA A 95 25.20 -12.32 14.35
CA ALA A 95 26.46 -12.71 13.76
C ALA A 95 26.26 -13.40 12.40
N PHE A 96 25.17 -14.18 12.27
CA PHE A 96 24.78 -14.79 11.00
C PHE A 96 24.32 -13.76 9.99
N LEU A 97 23.47 -12.80 10.38
CA LEU A 97 23.05 -11.68 9.51
C LEU A 97 24.24 -10.90 8.96
N ARG A 98 25.23 -10.57 9.81
CA ARG A 98 26.48 -9.90 9.39
C ARG A 98 27.28 -10.75 8.41
N LYS A 99 27.44 -12.04 8.70
CA LYS A 99 28.12 -13.00 7.81
C LYS A 99 27.44 -13.10 6.44
N CYS A 100 26.11 -13.00 6.39
CA CYS A 100 25.32 -13.02 5.17
C CYS A 100 25.35 -11.67 4.41
N GLY A 101 26.04 -10.64 4.95
CA GLY A 101 26.22 -9.35 4.28
C GLY A 101 25.03 -8.42 4.37
N ILE A 102 24.32 -8.40 5.51
CA ILE A 102 23.19 -7.49 5.74
C ILE A 102 23.61 -6.03 5.55
N GLU A 103 24.83 -5.66 5.93
CA GLU A 103 25.35 -4.29 5.86
C GLU A 103 25.41 -3.71 4.44
N THR A 104 25.49 -4.58 3.44
CA THR A 104 25.54 -4.22 2.01
C THR A 104 24.21 -4.42 1.30
N THR A 105 23.18 -4.79 2.03
CA THR A 105 21.83 -5.07 1.49
C THR A 105 20.99 -3.79 1.47
N ASP A 106 20.30 -3.51 0.38
CA ASP A 106 19.44 -2.31 0.26
C ASP A 106 18.09 -2.47 0.97
N ALA A 107 17.56 -3.69 1.00
CA ALA A 107 16.26 -3.98 1.60
C ALA A 107 16.21 -5.35 2.27
N VAL A 108 15.47 -5.47 3.36
CA VAL A 108 15.23 -6.71 4.08
C VAL A 108 13.74 -6.93 4.26
N ALA A 109 13.30 -8.18 4.07
CA ALA A 109 11.95 -8.59 4.40
C ALA A 109 11.98 -9.72 5.46
N ALA A 110 11.42 -9.45 6.63
CA ALA A 110 11.23 -10.43 7.70
C ALA A 110 9.94 -11.22 7.43
N LEU A 111 10.08 -12.49 7.03
CA LEU A 111 9.01 -13.33 6.52
C LEU A 111 8.91 -14.68 7.23
N THR A 112 9.47 -14.81 8.45
CA THR A 112 9.42 -16.04 9.23
C THR A 112 7.97 -16.46 9.56
N GLY A 113 7.80 -17.68 10.09
CA GLY A 113 6.50 -18.17 10.55
C GLY A 113 5.95 -17.46 11.79
N ILE A 114 6.81 -16.78 12.55
CA ILE A 114 6.53 -16.22 13.88
C ILE A 114 6.53 -14.70 13.81
N ASP A 115 5.39 -14.10 14.15
CA ASP A 115 5.21 -12.64 14.08
C ASP A 115 6.13 -11.89 15.04
N GLU A 116 6.34 -12.42 16.23
CA GLU A 116 7.21 -11.86 17.26
C GLU A 116 8.68 -11.80 16.78
N GLU A 117 9.14 -12.82 16.09
CA GLU A 117 10.47 -12.82 15.46
C GLU A 117 10.57 -11.75 14.37
N ASN A 118 9.57 -11.67 13.48
CA ASN A 118 9.55 -10.67 12.43
C ASN A 118 9.58 -9.24 12.97
N VAL A 119 8.84 -8.99 14.06
CA VAL A 119 8.84 -7.69 14.74
C VAL A 119 10.21 -7.38 15.34
N LEU A 120 10.81 -8.31 16.05
CA LEU A 120 12.14 -8.13 16.65
C LEU A 120 13.23 -7.92 15.59
N ILE A 121 13.22 -8.71 14.52
CA ILE A 121 14.13 -8.56 13.38
C ILE A 121 13.95 -7.16 12.76
N GLY A 122 12.70 -6.75 12.49
CA GLY A 122 12.41 -5.44 11.93
C GLY A 122 12.93 -4.29 12.78
N MET A 123 12.64 -4.31 14.09
CA MET A 123 13.12 -3.31 15.04
C MET A 123 14.66 -3.28 15.10
N TYR A 124 15.29 -4.45 15.18
CA TYR A 124 16.73 -4.57 15.28
C TYR A 124 17.41 -3.97 14.05
N ILE A 125 16.96 -4.34 12.84
CA ILE A 125 17.55 -3.85 11.58
C ILE A 125 17.33 -2.35 11.46
N ARG A 126 16.15 -1.84 11.75
CA ARG A 126 15.84 -0.41 11.68
C ARG A 126 16.72 0.42 12.63
N LYS A 127 16.98 -0.11 13.82
CA LYS A 127 17.83 0.55 14.81
C LYS A 127 19.31 0.49 14.43
N THR A 128 19.79 -0.66 13.96
CA THR A 128 21.21 -0.91 13.71
C THR A 128 21.66 -0.39 12.34
N TRP A 129 20.82 -0.55 11.32
CA TRP A 129 21.10 -0.13 9.94
C TRP A 129 19.96 0.73 9.37
N PRO A 130 19.81 1.98 9.80
CA PRO A 130 18.64 2.83 9.47
C PRO A 130 18.49 3.15 7.98
N LYS A 131 19.52 2.90 7.17
CA LYS A 131 19.46 3.08 5.71
C LYS A 131 18.79 1.92 4.98
N ILE A 132 18.74 0.73 5.59
CA ILE A 132 18.12 -0.46 5.01
C ILE A 132 16.60 -0.28 5.03
N LYS A 133 15.96 -0.54 3.91
CA LYS A 133 14.50 -0.59 3.83
C LYS A 133 14.00 -1.90 4.45
N VAL A 134 13.10 -1.81 5.41
CA VAL A 134 12.58 -2.99 6.10
C VAL A 134 11.11 -3.20 5.78
N ILE A 135 10.75 -4.46 5.49
CA ILE A 135 9.39 -4.94 5.38
C ILE A 135 9.19 -6.01 6.46
N THR A 136 8.19 -5.82 7.30
CA THR A 136 7.87 -6.73 8.41
C THR A 136 6.52 -7.41 8.18
N LYS A 137 6.52 -8.74 8.06
CA LYS A 137 5.28 -9.52 7.97
C LYS A 137 4.69 -9.71 9.35
N VAL A 138 3.39 -9.42 9.49
CA VAL A 138 2.60 -9.68 10.69
C VAL A 138 1.27 -10.31 10.30
N ASN A 139 0.98 -11.50 10.81
CA ASN A 139 -0.26 -12.22 10.51
C ASN A 139 -1.40 -11.88 11.48
N ARG A 140 -1.06 -11.55 12.73
CA ARG A 140 -2.03 -11.25 13.79
C ARG A 140 -2.37 -9.76 13.81
N THR A 141 -3.64 -9.45 13.97
CA THR A 141 -4.13 -8.07 14.07
C THR A 141 -4.38 -7.63 15.51
N SER A 142 -4.23 -8.55 16.48
CA SER A 142 -4.58 -8.31 17.89
C SER A 142 -3.77 -7.20 18.56
N PHE A 143 -2.56 -6.93 18.06
CA PHE A 143 -1.65 -5.91 18.62
C PHE A 143 -1.38 -4.76 17.62
N GLN A 144 -2.28 -4.52 16.69
CA GLN A 144 -2.06 -3.56 15.59
C GLN A 144 -1.70 -2.16 16.13
N SER A 145 -2.35 -1.69 17.19
CA SER A 145 -2.06 -0.37 17.77
C SER A 145 -0.64 -0.24 18.33
N ILE A 146 -0.10 -1.33 18.88
CA ILE A 146 1.27 -1.38 19.39
C ILE A 146 2.23 -1.43 18.20
N ILE A 147 1.96 -2.30 17.23
CA ILE A 147 2.78 -2.47 16.01
C ILE A 147 2.87 -1.15 15.24
N ASP A 148 1.75 -0.42 15.10
CA ASP A 148 1.69 0.88 14.42
C ASP A 148 2.52 1.98 15.12
N SER A 149 2.80 1.82 16.42
CA SER A 149 3.64 2.73 17.20
C SER A 149 5.14 2.39 17.13
N MET A 150 5.48 1.20 16.65
CA MET A 150 6.87 0.74 16.53
C MET A 150 7.46 1.15 15.17
N ASP A 151 8.76 1.45 15.14
CA ASP A 151 9.49 1.68 13.88
C ASP A 151 9.92 0.35 13.25
N LEU A 152 9.00 -0.30 12.56
CA LEU A 152 9.20 -1.60 11.91
C LEU A 152 9.44 -1.49 10.39
N GLY A 153 9.57 -0.27 9.87
CA GLY A 153 9.54 -0.05 8.42
C GLY A 153 8.12 -0.21 7.85
N SER A 154 7.99 -0.90 6.75
CA SER A 154 6.69 -1.20 6.15
C SER A 154 6.12 -2.49 6.72
N VAL A 155 5.01 -2.41 7.46
CA VAL A 155 4.32 -3.60 7.98
C VAL A 155 3.27 -4.05 6.97
N PHE A 156 3.25 -5.35 6.66
CA PHE A 156 2.21 -5.92 5.83
C PHE A 156 1.59 -7.17 6.46
N ASN A 157 0.28 -7.31 6.26
CA ASN A 157 -0.50 -8.47 6.70
C ASN A 157 -1.01 -9.24 5.48
N PRO A 158 -0.53 -10.48 5.24
CA PRO A 158 -0.93 -11.25 4.08
C PRO A 158 -2.42 -11.54 4.01
N ARG A 159 -3.06 -11.78 5.16
CA ARG A 159 -4.50 -12.08 5.24
C ARG A 159 -5.33 -10.85 4.83
N ASN A 160 -4.98 -9.68 5.33
CA ASN A 160 -5.65 -8.43 4.96
C ASN A 160 -5.44 -8.11 3.47
N SER A 161 -4.23 -8.33 2.95
CA SER A 161 -3.94 -8.12 1.53
C SER A 161 -4.78 -9.03 0.64
N ALA A 162 -4.86 -10.33 0.98
CA ALA A 162 -5.68 -11.29 0.24
C ALA A 162 -7.18 -10.96 0.35
N SER A 163 -7.68 -10.65 1.56
CA SER A 163 -9.07 -10.28 1.78
C SER A 163 -9.45 -9.03 0.98
N ASN A 164 -8.60 -8.01 0.98
CA ASN A 164 -8.83 -6.79 0.21
C ASN A 164 -8.86 -7.06 -1.30
N LEU A 165 -8.00 -7.96 -1.81
CA LEU A 165 -7.99 -8.36 -3.20
C LEU A 165 -9.30 -9.09 -3.58
N ILE A 166 -9.73 -10.05 -2.75
CA ILE A 166 -10.98 -10.80 -2.95
C ILE A 166 -12.18 -9.85 -2.89
N CYS A 167 -12.26 -8.97 -1.91
CA CYS A 167 -13.34 -7.99 -1.80
C CYS A 167 -13.42 -7.09 -3.05
N ARG A 168 -12.28 -6.66 -3.58
CA ARG A 168 -12.24 -5.89 -4.84
C ARG A 168 -12.81 -6.69 -6.00
N TYR A 169 -12.38 -7.94 -6.14
CA TYR A 169 -12.87 -8.83 -7.19
C TYR A 169 -14.38 -9.06 -7.09
N VAL A 170 -14.90 -9.40 -5.90
CA VAL A 170 -16.34 -9.60 -5.67
C VAL A 170 -17.15 -8.35 -6.00
N ARG A 171 -16.66 -7.17 -5.55
CA ARG A 171 -17.33 -5.90 -5.87
C ARG A 171 -17.34 -5.61 -7.37
N ALA A 172 -16.23 -5.85 -8.07
CA ALA A 172 -16.17 -5.69 -9.53
C ALA A 172 -17.20 -6.60 -10.25
N MET A 173 -17.40 -7.83 -9.76
CA MET A 173 -18.40 -8.74 -10.30
C MET A 173 -19.83 -8.26 -10.01
N GLN A 174 -20.11 -7.77 -8.81
CA GLN A 174 -21.42 -7.23 -8.44
C GLN A 174 -21.77 -5.95 -9.23
N ASN A 175 -20.79 -5.12 -9.54
CA ASN A 175 -20.98 -3.89 -10.30
C ASN A 175 -21.37 -4.13 -11.77
N SER A 176 -21.16 -5.34 -12.30
CA SER A 176 -21.62 -5.71 -13.65
C SER A 176 -23.14 -5.92 -13.73
N GLU A 177 -23.82 -6.11 -12.60
CA GLU A 177 -25.27 -6.38 -12.52
C GLU A 177 -26.09 -5.23 -11.92
N SER A 178 -25.45 -4.28 -11.23
CA SER A 178 -26.12 -3.14 -10.58
C SER A 178 -25.40 -1.84 -10.88
N SER A 179 -26.15 -0.74 -10.94
CA SER A 179 -25.68 0.63 -11.19
C SER A 179 -24.70 1.19 -10.12
N SER A 180 -24.14 0.39 -9.25
CA SER A 180 -23.19 0.81 -8.24
C SER A 180 -21.76 0.77 -8.81
N GLN A 181 -21.12 1.91 -8.80
CA GLN A 181 -20.00 2.31 -9.66
C GLN A 181 -18.62 2.23 -8.98
N ILE A 182 -18.48 1.52 -7.85
CA ILE A 182 -17.18 1.39 -7.17
C ILE A 182 -16.31 0.37 -7.91
N GLU A 183 -15.28 0.83 -8.61
CA GLU A 183 -14.29 -0.03 -9.26
C GLU A 183 -13.25 -0.55 -8.26
N THR A 184 -12.80 0.31 -7.35
CA THR A 184 -11.73 -0.05 -6.42
C THR A 184 -11.91 0.63 -5.06
N LEU A 185 -11.50 -0.06 -3.99
CA LEU A 185 -11.46 0.50 -2.64
C LEU A 185 -10.10 0.22 -2.01
N TYR A 186 -9.44 1.25 -1.53
CA TYR A 186 -8.21 1.18 -0.77
C TYR A 186 -8.44 1.71 0.65
N LYS A 187 -8.08 0.89 1.64
CA LYS A 187 -8.04 1.36 3.04
C LYS A 187 -6.72 2.06 3.30
N LEU A 188 -6.79 3.28 3.79
CA LEU A 188 -5.65 4.12 4.10
C LEU A 188 -5.54 4.31 5.62
N VAL A 189 -4.31 4.60 6.10
CA VAL A 189 -4.04 4.96 7.49
C VAL A 189 -4.66 3.96 8.50
N GLY A 190 -4.39 2.66 8.31
CA GLY A 190 -4.92 1.61 9.20
C GLY A 190 -6.46 1.48 9.18
N GLY A 191 -7.11 1.86 8.07
CA GLY A 191 -8.57 1.80 7.91
C GLY A 191 -9.32 3.02 8.40
N LYS A 192 -8.61 4.08 8.83
CA LYS A 192 -9.22 5.36 9.26
C LYS A 192 -9.66 6.24 8.09
N ALA A 193 -9.22 5.96 6.89
CA ALA A 193 -9.65 6.60 5.65
C ALA A 193 -9.76 5.56 4.54
N GLU A 194 -10.58 5.85 3.54
CA GLU A 194 -10.77 5.01 2.37
C GLU A 194 -10.58 5.86 1.10
N ALA A 195 -9.94 5.29 0.08
CA ALA A 195 -9.96 5.84 -1.27
C ALA A 195 -10.79 4.91 -2.14
N LEU A 196 -11.82 5.47 -2.76
CA LEU A 196 -12.75 4.74 -3.61
C LEU A 196 -12.65 5.26 -5.03
N GLU A 197 -12.57 4.37 -5.99
CA GLU A 197 -12.61 4.67 -7.40
C GLU A 197 -14.00 4.37 -7.95
N PHE A 198 -14.61 5.37 -8.57
CA PHE A 198 -15.94 5.26 -9.17
C PHE A 198 -15.86 5.49 -10.66
N ARG A 199 -16.54 4.63 -11.45
CA ARG A 199 -16.82 4.91 -12.86
C ARG A 199 -18.08 5.75 -12.98
N VAL A 200 -18.00 6.85 -13.70
CA VAL A 200 -19.13 7.76 -13.90
C VAL A 200 -20.02 7.24 -15.01
N SER A 201 -21.30 6.98 -14.70
CA SER A 201 -22.30 6.55 -15.68
C SER A 201 -22.93 7.72 -16.45
N GLU A 202 -23.46 7.43 -17.63
CA GLU A 202 -24.35 8.31 -18.36
C GLU A 202 -25.60 8.57 -17.51
N GLY A 203 -25.87 9.81 -17.13
CA GLY A 203 -27.04 10.18 -16.32
C GLY A 203 -26.72 10.41 -14.84
N SER A 204 -25.46 10.35 -14.41
CA SER A 204 -25.08 10.82 -13.06
C SER A 204 -25.39 12.32 -12.91
N LYS A 205 -26.06 12.66 -11.81
CA LYS A 205 -26.43 14.06 -11.48
C LYS A 205 -25.21 14.96 -11.22
N LEU A 206 -24.03 14.37 -11.13
CA LEU A 206 -22.77 15.09 -10.89
C LEU A 206 -22.09 15.55 -12.17
N CYS A 207 -22.54 15.05 -13.33
CA CYS A 207 -21.95 15.38 -14.61
C CYS A 207 -22.24 16.83 -15.01
N GLY A 208 -21.19 17.51 -15.52
CA GLY A 208 -21.30 18.87 -16.04
C GLY A 208 -21.42 19.98 -15.00
N VAL A 209 -21.44 19.65 -13.70
CA VAL A 209 -21.50 20.62 -12.61
C VAL A 209 -20.08 20.92 -12.13
N PRO A 210 -19.63 22.18 -12.04
CA PRO A 210 -18.35 22.54 -11.45
C PRO A 210 -18.24 22.02 -10.01
N LEU A 211 -17.08 21.43 -9.67
CA LEU A 211 -16.90 20.78 -8.37
C LEU A 211 -17.11 21.73 -7.18
N GLN A 212 -16.81 23.01 -7.34
CA GLN A 212 -17.05 24.03 -6.31
C GLN A 212 -18.54 24.29 -6.02
N GLU A 213 -19.44 23.93 -6.94
CA GLU A 213 -20.89 24.08 -6.77
C GLU A 213 -21.52 22.85 -6.12
N LEU A 214 -20.77 21.73 -6.08
CA LEU A 214 -21.22 20.52 -5.41
C LEU A 214 -21.10 20.69 -3.89
N ARG A 215 -22.21 20.50 -3.18
CA ARG A 215 -22.19 20.42 -1.72
C ARG A 215 -21.69 19.03 -1.30
N LEU A 216 -20.37 18.89 -1.10
CA LEU A 216 -19.77 17.65 -0.69
C LEU A 216 -19.95 17.42 0.82
N ARG A 217 -19.95 16.14 1.23
CA ARG A 217 -19.88 15.76 2.66
C ARG A 217 -18.56 16.25 3.27
N GLU A 218 -18.57 16.46 4.59
CA GLU A 218 -17.36 16.76 5.34
C GLU A 218 -16.37 15.57 5.30
N ASN A 219 -15.09 15.86 5.44
CA ASN A 219 -14.01 14.88 5.42
C ASN A 219 -13.99 13.99 4.17
N LEU A 220 -14.26 14.63 3.02
CA LEU A 220 -14.24 14.01 1.70
C LEU A 220 -13.44 14.90 0.74
N LEU A 221 -12.67 14.26 -0.14
CA LEU A 221 -11.88 14.91 -1.18
C LEU A 221 -12.02 14.14 -2.49
N ILE A 222 -12.32 14.83 -3.57
CA ILE A 222 -12.14 14.29 -4.92
C ILE A 222 -10.66 14.44 -5.26
N GLY A 223 -9.92 13.33 -5.20
CA GLY A 223 -8.47 13.34 -5.32
C GLY A 223 -7.96 13.41 -6.74
N CYS A 224 -8.60 12.72 -7.68
CA CYS A 224 -8.29 12.82 -9.11
C CYS A 224 -9.45 12.33 -9.98
N ILE A 225 -9.41 12.74 -11.25
CA ILE A 225 -10.32 12.32 -12.32
C ILE A 225 -9.49 11.71 -13.44
N GLY A 226 -9.78 10.46 -13.79
CA GLY A 226 -9.22 9.78 -14.94
C GLY A 226 -10.15 9.94 -16.14
N ARG A 227 -9.69 10.63 -17.19
CA ARG A 227 -10.44 10.87 -18.41
C ARG A 227 -9.60 10.54 -19.63
N GLY A 228 -10.07 9.63 -20.46
CA GLY A 228 -9.38 9.26 -21.71
C GLY A 228 -7.92 8.83 -21.51
N GLY A 229 -7.62 8.12 -20.43
CA GLY A 229 -6.26 7.67 -20.07
C GLY A 229 -5.36 8.75 -19.45
N LYS A 230 -5.87 9.97 -19.26
CA LYS A 230 -5.16 11.06 -18.57
C LYS A 230 -5.67 11.21 -17.14
N ILE A 231 -4.77 11.58 -16.23
CA ILE A 231 -5.11 11.90 -14.85
C ILE A 231 -5.18 13.41 -14.67
N ILE A 232 -6.32 13.89 -14.20
CA ILE A 232 -6.60 15.29 -13.89
C ILE A 232 -6.62 15.41 -12.37
N ILE A 233 -5.84 16.34 -11.82
CA ILE A 233 -5.97 16.76 -10.43
C ILE A 233 -6.98 17.89 -10.41
N PRO A 234 -8.22 17.66 -9.91
CA PRO A 234 -9.30 18.58 -10.14
C PRO A 234 -9.17 19.84 -9.29
N SER A 235 -9.56 20.97 -9.90
CA SER A 235 -9.82 22.25 -9.25
C SER A 235 -11.33 22.45 -9.07
N GLY A 236 -11.74 23.48 -8.37
CA GLY A 236 -13.17 23.81 -8.19
C GLY A 236 -13.92 24.08 -9.50
N GLN A 237 -13.24 24.47 -10.57
CA GLN A 237 -13.83 24.76 -11.88
C GLN A 237 -14.00 23.53 -12.78
N ASP A 238 -13.33 22.43 -12.44
CA ASP A 238 -13.42 21.20 -13.23
C ASP A 238 -14.77 20.52 -13.02
N THR A 239 -15.21 19.79 -14.05
CA THR A 239 -16.45 19.03 -14.06
C THR A 239 -16.16 17.53 -14.17
N ILE A 240 -17.07 16.72 -13.66
CA ILE A 240 -17.10 15.27 -13.88
C ILE A 240 -17.90 15.00 -15.15
N GLU A 241 -17.45 14.09 -16.00
CA GLU A 241 -18.09 13.70 -17.24
C GLU A 241 -18.41 12.20 -17.29
N PRO A 242 -19.41 11.78 -18.08
CA PRO A 242 -19.69 10.35 -18.27
C PRO A 242 -18.45 9.59 -18.78
N GLY A 243 -18.20 8.42 -18.22
CA GLY A 243 -17.00 7.60 -18.55
C GLY A 243 -15.73 7.96 -17.79
N ASP A 244 -15.74 9.01 -16.96
CA ASP A 244 -14.62 9.32 -16.07
C ASP A 244 -14.46 8.23 -15.00
N SER A 245 -13.23 8.06 -14.55
CA SER A 245 -12.90 7.38 -13.29
C SER A 245 -12.59 8.44 -12.24
N VAL A 246 -13.35 8.48 -11.15
CA VAL A 246 -13.21 9.47 -10.08
C VAL A 246 -12.72 8.81 -8.82
N ILE A 247 -11.58 9.25 -8.29
CA ILE A 247 -11.06 8.78 -7.01
C ILE A 247 -11.48 9.74 -5.91
N VAL A 248 -12.24 9.22 -4.95
CA VAL A 248 -12.71 9.92 -3.77
C VAL A 248 -12.00 9.41 -2.53
N VAL A 249 -11.43 10.29 -1.74
CA VAL A 249 -10.84 9.97 -0.44
C VAL A 249 -11.79 10.44 0.65
N THR A 250 -12.11 9.57 1.60
CA THR A 250 -13.02 9.88 2.70
C THR A 250 -12.58 9.25 4.01
N CYS A 251 -12.88 9.93 5.13
CA CYS A 251 -12.79 9.35 6.47
C CYS A 251 -14.13 8.79 6.96
N SER A 252 -15.20 8.95 6.18
CA SER A 252 -16.55 8.48 6.51
C SER A 252 -16.83 7.16 5.78
N ALA A 253 -17.31 6.16 6.50
CA ALA A 253 -17.72 4.88 5.90
C ALA A 253 -19.05 5.03 5.15
N GLY A 254 -19.29 4.13 4.17
CA GLY A 254 -20.62 3.93 3.59
C GLY A 254 -20.90 4.71 2.31
N LEU A 255 -19.89 5.02 1.50
CA LEU A 255 -20.10 5.42 0.12
C LEU A 255 -20.34 4.17 -0.73
N GLY A 256 -21.56 4.00 -1.24
CA GLY A 256 -21.91 2.89 -2.14
C GLY A 256 -21.92 3.29 -3.62
N LYS A 257 -22.19 4.55 -3.91
CA LYS A 257 -22.23 5.13 -5.25
C LYS A 257 -21.66 6.54 -5.24
N LEU A 258 -21.31 7.06 -6.41
CA LEU A 258 -20.68 8.37 -6.54
C LEU A 258 -21.54 9.50 -5.98
N GLU A 259 -22.87 9.44 -6.15
CA GLU A 259 -23.80 10.43 -5.64
C GLU A 259 -23.81 10.53 -4.10
N ASP A 260 -23.33 9.50 -3.40
CA ASP A 260 -23.23 9.52 -1.94
C ASP A 260 -22.17 10.53 -1.42
N ILE A 261 -21.36 11.09 -2.31
CA ILE A 261 -20.42 12.18 -1.94
C ILE A 261 -21.14 13.47 -1.59
N LEU A 262 -22.38 13.67 -2.07
CA LEU A 262 -23.14 14.87 -1.77
C LEU A 262 -23.60 14.89 -0.32
N ALA A 263 -23.58 16.06 0.28
CA ALA A 263 -24.20 16.28 1.57
C ALA A 263 -25.71 16.01 1.48
N ARG A 264 -26.23 15.20 2.41
CA ARG A 264 -27.68 15.01 2.52
C ARG A 264 -28.31 16.35 2.87
N GLY A 265 -29.31 16.79 2.09
CA GLY A 265 -30.08 17.97 2.43
C GLY A 265 -30.77 17.82 3.81
N PRO A 266 -31.08 18.91 4.50
CA PRO A 266 -31.83 18.84 5.75
C PRO A 266 -33.21 18.22 5.45
N GLY A 267 -33.44 16.94 5.74
CA GLY A 267 -34.75 16.34 5.54
C GLY A 267 -34.85 14.81 5.40
N HIS A 268 -33.83 14.03 5.74
CA HIS A 268 -33.96 12.57 5.85
C HIS A 268 -33.15 12.09 7.05
N GLU A 269 -33.75 12.11 8.24
CA GLU A 269 -33.43 11.24 9.37
C GLU A 269 -33.98 9.83 9.14
#